data_70400bef9f7437e286b082c75e6225ac
#
_entry.id   70400bef9f7437e286b082c75e6225ac
#
_cell.length_a   1.000
_cell.length_b   1.000
_cell.length_c   1.000
_cell.angle_alpha   90.00
_cell.angle_beta   90.00
_cell.angle_gamma   90.00
#
_symmetry.space_group_name_H-M   'P 1'
#
loop_
_entity.id
_entity.type
_entity.pdbx_description
1 polymer ?
#
loop_
_entity_poly.entity_id
_entity_poly.type
_entity_poly.pdbx_seq_one_letter_code
_entity_poly.pdbx_strand_id
1 'polypeptide(L)'
;MIEKLEYWFSKCSDCLLHPEYTKLLDELYNYELNQEIIDFLCDKATSKKHWCEIRFEHLKILLLNETSFNYDLKQFYFDSLKRCRRLWLKMFYIRGYAFYATEDELLPVMKKFQQQLEKNHDYIDYEYILSEAGLPYLAEKYNYTYLKETLETAKKEYQKIDPLLRGYFTMNEKLEHINLISNEEALKRSKEFLEKHKI
;
A
#
# COMPACT_ATOMS: atom_id res chain seq x y z
N MET A 1 -17.99 -16.32 -7.66
CA MET A 1 -16.95 -15.26 -7.75
C MET A 1 -15.55 -15.90 -7.78
N ILE A 2 -15.17 -16.72 -6.80
CA ILE A 2 -13.80 -17.27 -6.68
C ILE A 2 -13.35 -18.05 -7.93
N GLU A 3 -14.15 -18.93 -8.48
CA GLU A 3 -13.83 -19.69 -9.71
C GLU A 3 -13.49 -18.77 -10.89
N LYS A 4 -14.19 -17.63 -11.03
CA LYS A 4 -13.89 -16.63 -12.07
C LYS A 4 -12.56 -15.93 -11.82
N LEU A 5 -12.29 -15.56 -10.54
CA LEU A 5 -11.03 -14.95 -10.14
C LEU A 5 -9.85 -15.89 -10.42
N GLU A 6 -9.94 -17.16 -10.03
CA GLU A 6 -8.90 -18.16 -10.29
C GLU A 6 -8.67 -18.39 -11.79
N TYR A 7 -9.76 -18.55 -12.54
CA TYR A 7 -9.68 -18.73 -13.99
C TYR A 7 -8.98 -17.59 -14.68
N TRP A 8 -9.41 -16.34 -14.47
CA TRP A 8 -8.83 -15.20 -15.14
C TRP A 8 -7.44 -14.83 -14.61
N PHE A 9 -7.17 -15.06 -13.31
CA PHE A 9 -5.82 -14.92 -12.78
C PHE A 9 -4.84 -15.89 -13.46
N SER A 10 -5.26 -17.11 -13.78
CA SER A 10 -4.43 -18.08 -14.51
C SER A 10 -4.03 -17.62 -15.92
N LYS A 11 -4.72 -16.62 -16.47
CA LYS A 11 -4.42 -16.00 -17.76
C LYS A 11 -3.52 -14.76 -17.66
N CYS A 12 -3.22 -14.31 -16.43
CA CYS A 12 -2.30 -13.21 -16.20
C CYS A 12 -0.85 -13.67 -16.39
N SER A 13 0.01 -12.75 -16.86
CA SER A 13 1.45 -12.95 -16.84
C SER A 13 2.05 -12.55 -15.48
N ASP A 14 3.36 -12.70 -15.33
CA ASP A 14 4.05 -12.32 -14.09
C ASP A 14 4.06 -10.79 -13.88
N CYS A 15 3.88 -10.00 -14.94
CA CYS A 15 3.96 -8.53 -14.92
C CYS A 15 2.70 -7.82 -15.45
N LEU A 16 1.70 -8.55 -15.96
CA LEU A 16 0.52 -7.94 -16.57
C LEU A 16 -0.75 -8.71 -16.21
N LEU A 17 -1.75 -7.99 -15.72
CA LEU A 17 -3.08 -8.51 -15.46
C LEU A 17 -3.88 -8.64 -16.78
N HIS A 18 -4.66 -9.70 -16.89
CA HIS A 18 -5.61 -9.84 -17.97
C HIS A 18 -6.75 -8.81 -17.81
N PRO A 19 -7.24 -8.14 -18.88
CA PRO A 19 -8.29 -7.12 -18.77
C PRO A 19 -9.57 -7.58 -18.04
N GLU A 20 -10.00 -8.82 -18.29
CA GLU A 20 -11.18 -9.39 -17.61
C GLU A 20 -10.91 -9.65 -16.12
N TYR A 21 -9.67 -9.94 -15.75
CA TYR A 21 -9.29 -10.08 -14.35
C TYR A 21 -9.31 -8.71 -13.65
N THR A 22 -8.79 -7.67 -14.30
CA THR A 22 -8.83 -6.29 -13.78
C THR A 22 -10.26 -5.85 -13.47
N LYS A 23 -11.21 -6.12 -14.40
CA LYS A 23 -12.64 -5.84 -14.16
C LYS A 23 -13.19 -6.56 -12.93
N LEU A 24 -12.82 -7.83 -12.72
CA LEU A 24 -13.24 -8.57 -11.53
C LEU A 24 -12.65 -7.99 -10.25
N LEU A 25 -11.39 -7.53 -10.27
CA LEU A 25 -10.80 -6.83 -9.13
C LEU A 25 -11.53 -5.51 -8.84
N ASP A 26 -11.93 -4.78 -9.89
CA ASP A 26 -12.73 -3.54 -9.74
C ASP A 26 -14.10 -3.84 -9.11
N GLU A 27 -14.75 -4.94 -9.46
CA GLU A 27 -16.01 -5.37 -8.84
C GLU A 27 -15.85 -5.63 -7.33
N LEU A 28 -14.69 -6.13 -6.90
CA LEU A 28 -14.44 -6.46 -5.49
C LEU A 28 -14.38 -5.23 -4.57
N TYR A 29 -14.16 -4.02 -5.10
CA TYR A 29 -14.21 -2.80 -4.29
C TYR A 29 -15.60 -2.52 -3.68
N ASN A 30 -16.65 -3.02 -4.33
CA ASN A 30 -18.03 -2.85 -3.89
C ASN A 30 -18.69 -4.18 -3.48
N TYR A 31 -17.89 -5.23 -3.34
CA TYR A 31 -18.36 -6.58 -3.04
C TYR A 31 -18.12 -6.91 -1.56
N GLU A 32 -19.08 -7.57 -0.93
CA GLU A 32 -18.91 -8.10 0.42
C GLU A 32 -17.91 -9.27 0.37
N LEU A 33 -16.70 -9.05 0.89
CA LEU A 33 -15.64 -10.04 0.87
C LEU A 33 -15.93 -11.16 1.89
N ASN A 34 -16.04 -12.39 1.41
CA ASN A 34 -16.09 -13.57 2.27
C ASN A 34 -14.67 -14.13 2.51
N GLN A 35 -14.55 -15.09 3.43
CA GLN A 35 -13.25 -15.68 3.80
C GLN A 35 -12.49 -16.23 2.58
N GLU A 36 -13.17 -16.92 1.68
CA GLU A 36 -12.55 -17.54 0.50
C GLU A 36 -11.91 -16.52 -0.43
N ILE A 37 -12.58 -15.37 -0.65
CA ILE A 37 -12.04 -14.26 -1.44
C ILE A 37 -10.88 -13.59 -0.70
N ILE A 38 -10.98 -13.40 0.61
CA ILE A 38 -9.91 -12.81 1.42
C ILE A 38 -8.67 -13.70 1.38
N ASP A 39 -8.81 -15.01 1.55
CA ASP A 39 -7.69 -15.96 1.48
C ASP A 39 -7.04 -15.94 0.11
N PHE A 40 -7.83 -15.89 -0.96
CA PHE A 40 -7.34 -15.72 -2.32
C PHE A 40 -6.54 -14.41 -2.48
N LEU A 41 -7.08 -13.28 -2.03
CA LEU A 41 -6.40 -11.98 -2.12
C LEU A 41 -5.09 -11.98 -1.31
N CYS A 42 -5.06 -12.57 -0.12
CA CYS A 42 -3.86 -12.72 0.69
C CYS A 42 -2.78 -13.55 -0.01
N ASP A 43 -3.16 -14.67 -0.64
CA ASP A 43 -2.24 -15.50 -1.42
C ASP A 43 -1.63 -14.70 -2.58
N LYS A 44 -2.46 -13.99 -3.37
CA LYS A 44 -2.00 -13.24 -4.53
C LYS A 44 -1.16 -12.02 -4.14
N ALA A 45 -1.52 -11.31 -3.08
CA ALA A 45 -0.75 -10.18 -2.56
C ALA A 45 0.68 -10.56 -2.14
N THR A 46 0.93 -11.85 -1.77
CA THR A 46 2.26 -12.32 -1.33
C THR A 46 2.99 -13.18 -2.36
N SER A 47 2.41 -13.42 -3.52
CA SER A 47 2.96 -14.28 -4.57
C SER A 47 4.32 -13.76 -5.04
N LYS A 48 5.38 -14.59 -4.87
CA LYS A 48 6.73 -14.27 -5.33
C LYS A 48 6.89 -14.40 -6.85
N LYS A 49 5.94 -15.04 -7.51
CA LYS A 49 5.94 -15.20 -8.97
C LYS A 49 5.62 -13.88 -9.68
N HIS A 50 4.81 -13.04 -9.05
CA HIS A 50 4.30 -11.82 -9.67
C HIS A 50 5.05 -10.58 -9.19
N TRP A 51 5.10 -9.57 -10.05
CA TRP A 51 5.68 -8.26 -9.74
C TRP A 51 4.94 -7.55 -8.62
N CYS A 52 5.62 -6.58 -8.00
CA CYS A 52 5.09 -5.88 -6.83
C CYS A 52 3.79 -5.13 -7.15
N GLU A 53 3.65 -4.61 -8.36
CA GLU A 53 2.47 -3.91 -8.85
C GLU A 53 1.25 -4.84 -8.88
N ILE A 54 1.40 -6.04 -9.42
CA ILE A 54 0.34 -7.08 -9.42
C ILE A 54 -0.07 -7.46 -8.00
N ARG A 55 0.92 -7.66 -7.13
CA ARG A 55 0.68 -7.97 -5.72
C ARG A 55 -0.07 -6.84 -5.01
N PHE A 56 0.25 -5.61 -5.35
CA PHE A 56 -0.39 -4.42 -4.78
C PHE A 56 -1.86 -4.31 -5.17
N GLU A 57 -2.25 -4.71 -6.39
CA GLU A 57 -3.67 -4.71 -6.80
C GLU A 57 -4.55 -5.53 -5.84
N HIS A 58 -4.07 -6.68 -5.39
CA HIS A 58 -4.79 -7.51 -4.42
C HIS A 58 -4.75 -6.91 -3.00
N LEU A 59 -3.60 -6.38 -2.59
CA LEU A 59 -3.43 -5.72 -1.31
C LEU A 59 -4.34 -4.49 -1.15
N LYS A 60 -4.52 -3.71 -2.23
CA LYS A 60 -5.42 -2.55 -2.24
C LYS A 60 -6.84 -2.92 -1.82
N ILE A 61 -7.37 -4.01 -2.36
CA ILE A 61 -8.73 -4.46 -2.06
C ILE A 61 -8.84 -4.79 -0.57
N LEU A 62 -7.87 -5.48 0.00
CA LEU A 62 -7.84 -5.78 1.43
C LEU A 62 -7.80 -4.50 2.26
N LEU A 63 -6.92 -3.54 1.93
CA LEU A 63 -6.79 -2.27 2.65
C LEU A 63 -8.04 -1.39 2.59
N LEU A 64 -8.75 -1.40 1.46
CA LEU A 64 -9.97 -0.60 1.29
C LEU A 64 -11.19 -1.20 1.97
N ASN A 65 -11.18 -2.50 2.24
CA ASN A 65 -12.28 -3.22 2.87
C ASN A 65 -12.02 -3.60 4.34
N GLU A 66 -10.90 -3.14 4.95
CA GLU A 66 -10.53 -3.49 6.35
C GLU A 66 -11.66 -3.29 7.36
N THR A 67 -12.50 -2.26 7.18
CA THR A 67 -13.61 -1.95 8.08
C THR A 67 -14.88 -2.72 7.77
N SER A 68 -14.96 -3.41 6.64
CA SER A 68 -16.17 -4.06 6.13
C SER A 68 -16.20 -5.56 6.39
N PHE A 69 -15.11 -6.17 6.84
CA PHE A 69 -15.06 -7.61 7.13
C PHE A 69 -14.59 -7.90 8.55
N ASN A 70 -15.15 -8.96 9.16
CA ASN A 70 -14.84 -9.38 10.53
C ASN A 70 -13.70 -10.40 10.59
N TYR A 71 -12.63 -10.19 9.82
CA TYR A 71 -11.48 -11.09 9.79
C TYR A 71 -10.25 -10.37 10.35
N ASP A 72 -9.48 -11.05 11.19
CA ASP A 72 -8.22 -10.53 11.71
C ASP A 72 -7.07 -10.89 10.76
N LEU A 73 -6.57 -9.90 10.03
CA LEU A 73 -5.44 -10.02 9.13
C LEU A 73 -4.11 -9.55 9.75
N LYS A 74 -4.05 -9.29 11.06
CA LYS A 74 -2.85 -8.81 11.75
C LYS A 74 -1.61 -9.65 11.43
N GLN A 75 -1.73 -10.97 11.60
CA GLN A 75 -0.61 -11.89 11.37
C GLN A 75 -0.20 -11.93 9.89
N PHE A 76 -1.16 -11.91 8.98
CA PHE A 76 -0.90 -11.85 7.54
C PHE A 76 -0.06 -10.62 7.17
N TYR A 77 -0.46 -9.43 7.63
CA TYR A 77 0.27 -8.21 7.35
C TYR A 77 1.67 -8.23 7.97
N PHE A 78 1.78 -8.66 9.23
CA PHE A 78 3.06 -8.71 9.94
C PHE A 78 4.07 -9.64 9.27
N ASP A 79 3.65 -10.82 8.83
CA ASP A 79 4.54 -11.76 8.14
C ASP A 79 4.90 -11.28 6.73
N SER A 80 3.95 -10.63 6.05
CA SER A 80 4.16 -10.09 4.71
C SER A 80 5.16 -8.95 4.72
N LEU A 81 5.06 -8.01 5.66
CA LEU A 81 6.01 -6.90 5.79
C LEU A 81 7.44 -7.35 6.10
N LYS A 82 7.61 -8.46 6.84
CA LYS A 82 8.93 -9.05 7.12
C LYS A 82 9.59 -9.64 5.88
N ARG A 83 8.78 -10.24 4.99
CA ARG A 83 9.24 -10.91 3.77
C ARG A 83 9.36 -9.97 2.58
N CYS A 84 8.70 -8.82 2.62
CA CYS A 84 8.68 -7.85 1.53
C CYS A 84 10.02 -7.11 1.44
N ARG A 85 10.63 -7.10 0.25
CA ARG A 85 11.90 -6.40 -0.03
C ARG A 85 11.69 -5.01 -0.61
N ARG A 86 10.64 -4.81 -1.42
CA ARG A 86 10.30 -3.50 -1.98
C ARG A 86 9.75 -2.59 -0.90
N LEU A 87 10.39 -1.44 -0.72
CA LEU A 87 10.12 -0.58 0.44
C LEU A 87 8.73 0.06 0.35
N TRP A 88 8.33 0.50 -0.85
CA TRP A 88 7.00 1.06 -1.06
C TRP A 88 5.88 0.04 -0.76
N LEU A 89 6.00 -1.20 -1.27
CA LEU A 89 4.99 -2.23 -1.00
C LEU A 89 4.97 -2.63 0.48
N LYS A 90 6.15 -2.65 1.13
CA LYS A 90 6.25 -2.86 2.59
C LYS A 90 5.46 -1.82 3.36
N MET A 91 5.47 -0.55 2.91
CA MET A 91 4.70 0.53 3.52
C MET A 91 3.20 0.20 3.58
N PHE A 92 2.66 -0.36 2.52
CA PHE A 92 1.24 -0.75 2.49
C PHE A 92 0.93 -1.96 3.38
N TYR A 93 1.85 -2.93 3.53
CA TYR A 93 1.70 -3.96 4.57
C TYR A 93 1.79 -3.38 5.99
N ILE A 94 2.65 -2.38 6.22
CA ILE A 94 2.69 -1.66 7.49
C ILE A 94 1.36 -0.96 7.75
N ARG A 95 0.76 -0.34 6.74
CA ARG A 95 -0.56 0.29 6.84
C ARG A 95 -1.64 -0.71 7.28
N GLY A 96 -1.71 -1.87 6.64
CA GLY A 96 -2.64 -2.92 7.05
C GLY A 96 -2.34 -3.44 8.46
N TYR A 97 -1.06 -3.64 8.82
CA TYR A 97 -0.68 -4.04 10.17
C TYR A 97 -1.08 -3.02 11.23
N ALA A 98 -0.88 -1.73 10.95
CA ALA A 98 -1.19 -0.65 11.87
C ALA A 98 -2.69 -0.56 12.22
N PHE A 99 -3.58 -1.06 11.36
CA PHE A 99 -5.00 -1.12 11.66
C PHE A 99 -5.32 -2.04 12.85
N TYR A 100 -4.56 -3.12 13.02
CA TYR A 100 -4.75 -4.12 14.09
C TYR A 100 -3.75 -3.99 15.24
N ALA A 101 -2.63 -3.31 15.04
CA ALA A 101 -1.53 -3.23 15.99
C ALA A 101 -1.77 -2.14 17.04
N THR A 102 -1.26 -2.38 18.25
CA THR A 102 -1.12 -1.32 19.25
C THR A 102 0.06 -0.41 18.90
N GLU A 103 0.13 0.76 19.58
CA GLU A 103 1.26 1.70 19.43
C GLU A 103 2.60 1.02 19.72
N ASP A 104 2.68 0.25 20.82
CA ASP A 104 3.89 -0.47 21.23
C ASP A 104 4.34 -1.52 20.20
N GLU A 105 3.41 -2.17 19.51
CA GLU A 105 3.70 -3.14 18.47
C GLU A 105 4.15 -2.48 17.16
N LEU A 106 3.59 -1.30 16.85
CA LEU A 106 3.90 -0.58 15.62
C LEU A 106 5.24 0.15 15.70
N LEU A 107 5.61 0.69 16.85
CA LEU A 107 6.83 1.47 17.06
C LEU A 107 8.11 0.75 16.59
N PRO A 108 8.42 -0.50 16.97
CA PRO A 108 9.63 -1.18 16.50
C PRO A 108 9.61 -1.45 14.99
N VAL A 109 8.45 -1.66 14.40
CA VAL A 109 8.29 -1.83 12.95
C VAL A 109 8.65 -0.53 12.24
N MET A 110 8.15 0.59 12.72
CA MET A 110 8.42 1.91 12.13
C MET A 110 9.88 2.33 12.31
N LYS A 111 10.50 2.10 13.46
CA LYS A 111 11.94 2.37 13.65
C LYS A 111 12.80 1.59 12.63
N LYS A 112 12.48 0.33 12.40
CA LYS A 112 13.19 -0.48 11.39
C LYS A 112 12.92 0.03 9.97
N PHE A 113 11.70 0.44 9.67
CA PHE A 113 11.35 1.00 8.37
C PHE A 113 12.10 2.31 8.11
N GLN A 114 12.17 3.21 9.10
CA GLN A 114 12.93 4.46 9.02
C GLN A 114 14.42 4.22 8.70
N GLN A 115 15.05 3.26 9.37
CA GLN A 115 16.44 2.85 9.06
C GLN A 115 16.61 2.32 7.63
N GLN A 116 15.56 1.75 7.05
CA GLN A 116 15.59 1.29 5.66
C GLN A 116 15.41 2.45 4.66
N LEU A 117 14.62 3.47 5.00
CA LEU A 117 14.48 4.69 4.21
C LEU A 117 15.85 5.35 3.99
N GLU A 118 16.63 5.52 5.04
CA GLU A 118 17.95 6.18 4.98
C GLU A 118 18.96 5.46 4.06
N LYS A 119 18.72 4.18 3.75
CA LYS A 119 19.57 3.34 2.89
C LYS A 119 19.00 3.16 1.48
N ASN A 120 17.79 3.63 1.24
CA ASN A 120 17.11 3.47 -0.02
C ASN A 120 17.33 4.70 -0.90
N HIS A 121 17.67 4.46 -2.16
CA HIS A 121 17.88 5.52 -3.16
C HIS A 121 16.94 5.36 -4.36
N ASP A 122 15.94 4.47 -4.26
CA ASP A 122 14.96 4.27 -5.32
C ASP A 122 13.83 5.31 -5.19
N TYR A 123 13.79 6.26 -6.12
CA TYR A 123 12.79 7.33 -6.12
C TYR A 123 11.35 6.81 -6.22
N ILE A 124 11.12 5.70 -6.94
CA ILE A 124 9.79 5.10 -7.07
C ILE A 124 9.26 4.66 -5.70
N ASP A 125 10.13 4.06 -4.87
CA ASP A 125 9.74 3.70 -3.51
C ASP A 125 9.23 4.94 -2.74
N TYR A 126 9.91 6.09 -2.85
CA TYR A 126 9.52 7.30 -2.14
C TYR A 126 8.21 7.92 -2.65
N GLU A 127 7.94 7.86 -3.94
CA GLU A 127 6.69 8.38 -4.49
C GLU A 127 5.48 7.67 -3.90
N TYR A 128 5.52 6.34 -3.83
CA TYR A 128 4.46 5.57 -3.20
C TYR A 128 4.40 5.77 -1.68
N ILE A 129 5.56 5.82 -1.01
CA ILE A 129 5.63 6.02 0.45
C ILE A 129 5.08 7.39 0.85
N LEU A 130 5.36 8.43 0.08
CA LEU A 130 4.91 9.80 0.31
C LEU A 130 3.56 10.12 -0.33
N SER A 131 2.95 9.16 -1.02
CA SER A 131 1.59 9.30 -1.51
C SER A 131 0.60 9.50 -0.35
N GLU A 132 -0.55 10.11 -0.62
CA GLU A 132 -1.59 10.35 0.38
C GLU A 132 -2.05 9.05 1.09
N ALA A 133 -1.96 7.91 0.41
CA ALA A 133 -2.32 6.59 0.96
C ALA A 133 -1.18 5.93 1.78
N GLY A 134 0.02 6.48 1.76
CA GLY A 134 1.22 5.95 2.42
C GLY A 134 1.45 6.50 3.83
N LEU A 135 2.68 7.00 4.09
CA LEU A 135 3.06 7.58 5.39
C LEU A 135 2.20 8.78 5.81
N PRO A 136 1.79 9.71 4.92
CA PRO A 136 0.90 10.80 5.30
C PRO A 136 -0.39 10.29 5.93
N TYR A 137 -1.03 9.27 5.33
CA TYR A 137 -2.22 8.64 5.89
C TYR A 137 -1.98 8.09 7.31
N LEU A 138 -0.87 7.36 7.53
CA LEU A 138 -0.57 6.80 8.84
C LEU A 138 -0.30 7.87 9.89
N ALA A 139 0.49 8.89 9.54
CA ALA A 139 0.86 9.98 10.44
C ALA A 139 -0.36 10.79 10.88
N GLU A 140 -1.37 10.92 10.03
CA GLU A 140 -2.62 11.58 10.35
C GLU A 140 -3.54 10.68 11.19
N LYS A 141 -3.81 9.47 10.69
CA LYS A 141 -4.78 8.55 11.30
C LYS A 141 -4.45 8.23 12.75
N TYR A 142 -3.17 7.93 13.04
CA TYR A 142 -2.74 7.50 14.37
C TYR A 142 -2.13 8.61 15.20
N ASN A 143 -1.71 9.72 14.58
CA ASN A 143 -1.16 10.92 15.22
C ASN A 143 0.05 10.66 16.16
N TYR A 144 0.77 9.56 16.00
CA TYR A 144 1.95 9.23 16.80
C TYR A 144 3.16 10.06 16.39
N THR A 145 3.95 10.53 17.35
CA THR A 145 5.13 11.38 17.09
C THR A 145 6.13 10.70 16.15
N TYR A 146 6.44 9.43 16.38
CA TYR A 146 7.39 8.68 15.56
C TYR A 146 6.93 8.47 14.11
N LEU A 147 5.62 8.46 13.83
CA LEU A 147 5.11 8.41 12.46
C LEU A 147 5.38 9.73 11.72
N LYS A 148 5.20 10.85 12.40
CA LYS A 148 5.54 12.18 11.87
C LYS A 148 7.04 12.31 11.62
N GLU A 149 7.86 11.85 12.55
CA GLU A 149 9.33 11.81 12.41
C GLU A 149 9.76 10.95 11.22
N THR A 150 9.12 9.78 11.04
CA THR A 150 9.39 8.91 9.89
C THR A 150 8.98 9.57 8.57
N LEU A 151 7.85 10.27 8.55
CA LEU A 151 7.40 11.02 7.38
C LEU A 151 8.39 12.14 7.02
N GLU A 152 8.86 12.91 7.99
CA GLU A 152 9.88 13.95 7.77
C GLU A 152 11.23 13.36 7.31
N THR A 153 11.61 12.19 7.82
CA THR A 153 12.79 11.47 7.34
C THR A 153 12.60 11.07 5.87
N ALA A 154 11.45 10.49 5.51
CA ALA A 154 11.17 10.12 4.13
C ALA A 154 11.23 11.32 3.17
N LYS A 155 10.66 12.47 3.56
CA LYS A 155 10.73 13.71 2.77
C LYS A 155 12.17 14.16 2.56
N LYS A 156 12.99 14.17 3.64
CA LYS A 156 14.41 14.54 3.57
C LYS A 156 15.22 13.61 2.67
N GLU A 157 15.01 12.30 2.77
CA GLU A 157 15.71 11.33 1.93
C GLU A 157 15.29 11.46 0.46
N TYR A 158 14.00 11.67 0.19
CA TYR A 158 13.53 11.94 -1.18
C TYR A 158 14.18 13.18 -1.81
N GLN A 159 14.38 14.25 -1.02
CA GLN A 159 15.04 15.47 -1.51
C GLN A 159 16.51 15.26 -1.90
N LYS A 160 17.17 14.21 -1.39
CA LYS A 160 18.55 13.86 -1.76
C LYS A 160 18.65 13.15 -3.11
N ILE A 161 17.54 12.63 -3.63
CA ILE A 161 17.51 11.94 -4.92
C ILE A 161 17.69 12.97 -6.04
N ASP A 162 18.41 12.60 -7.09
CA ASP A 162 18.71 13.45 -8.23
C ASP A 162 17.41 14.11 -8.77
N PRO A 163 17.36 15.45 -8.87
CA PRO A 163 16.23 16.18 -9.41
C PRO A 163 15.79 15.73 -10.80
N LEU A 164 16.72 15.27 -11.65
CA LEU A 164 16.38 14.73 -12.97
C LEU A 164 15.56 13.46 -12.91
N LEU A 165 15.83 12.60 -11.93
CA LEU A 165 15.03 11.39 -11.70
C LEU A 165 13.65 11.74 -11.14
N ARG A 166 13.58 12.76 -10.26
CA ARG A 166 12.33 13.27 -9.69
C ARG A 166 11.42 13.94 -10.73
N GLY A 167 12.02 14.61 -11.73
CA GLY A 167 11.31 15.37 -12.75
C GLY A 167 10.49 14.54 -13.74
N TYR A 168 10.67 13.22 -13.79
CA TYR A 168 9.84 12.34 -14.62
C TYR A 168 8.45 12.09 -14.01
N PHE A 169 8.27 12.36 -12.72
CA PHE A 169 7.02 12.13 -12.01
C PHE A 169 6.57 13.45 -11.37
N THR A 170 5.44 13.96 -11.80
CA THR A 170 4.86 15.28 -11.47
C THR A 170 4.49 15.48 -9.99
N MET A 171 5.04 14.70 -9.07
CA MET A 171 4.74 14.81 -7.63
C MET A 171 5.58 15.86 -6.89
N ASN A 172 6.59 16.49 -7.53
CA ASN A 172 7.46 17.47 -6.87
C ASN A 172 6.72 18.68 -6.29
N GLU A 173 5.70 19.17 -6.98
CA GLU A 173 4.91 20.31 -6.50
C GLU A 173 3.98 19.93 -5.33
N LYS A 174 3.60 18.65 -5.23
CA LYS A 174 2.68 18.16 -4.18
C LYS A 174 3.37 17.83 -2.87
N LEU A 175 4.67 17.55 -2.85
CA LEU A 175 5.41 17.25 -1.62
C LEU A 175 5.56 18.47 -0.70
N GLU A 176 5.60 19.67 -1.27
CA GLU A 176 5.59 20.93 -0.51
C GLU A 176 4.21 21.26 0.07
N HIS A 177 3.17 20.65 -0.48
CA HIS A 177 1.77 20.87 -0.15
C HIS A 177 1.04 19.60 0.35
N ILE A 178 1.75 18.65 0.95
CA ILE A 178 1.08 17.56 1.66
C ILE A 178 0.34 18.18 2.86
N ASN A 179 -0.86 18.64 2.60
CA ASN A 179 -1.79 18.97 3.66
C ASN A 179 -2.23 17.66 4.30
N LEU A 180 -2.16 17.61 5.63
CA LEU A 180 -2.77 16.55 6.39
C LEU A 180 -4.27 16.58 6.11
N ILE A 181 -4.79 15.50 5.61
CA ILE A 181 -6.21 15.35 5.29
C ILE A 181 -6.86 14.42 6.31
N SER A 182 -8.16 14.58 6.55
CA SER A 182 -8.90 13.71 7.46
C SER A 182 -8.86 12.25 6.99
N ASN A 183 -9.07 11.30 7.91
CA ASN A 183 -9.12 9.88 7.57
C ASN A 183 -10.17 9.57 6.50
N GLU A 184 -11.33 10.23 6.56
CA GLU A 184 -12.40 10.08 5.57
C GLU A 184 -11.97 10.61 4.21
N GLU A 185 -11.35 11.77 4.19
CA GLU A 185 -10.84 12.38 2.97
C GLU A 185 -9.66 11.58 2.39
N ALA A 186 -8.75 11.04 3.23
CA ALA A 186 -7.67 10.17 2.80
C ALA A 186 -8.21 8.87 2.17
N LEU A 187 -9.22 8.25 2.77
CA LEU A 187 -9.91 7.09 2.23
C LEU A 187 -10.63 7.41 0.91
N LYS A 188 -11.34 8.54 0.87
CA LYS A 188 -12.03 9.00 -0.33
C LYS A 188 -11.04 9.25 -1.47
N ARG A 189 -9.96 10.00 -1.24
CA ARG A 189 -8.93 10.29 -2.24
C ARG A 189 -8.15 9.04 -2.65
N SER A 190 -7.93 8.11 -1.72
CA SER A 190 -7.35 6.80 -2.06
C SER A 190 -8.26 6.03 -3.02
N LYS A 191 -9.57 5.99 -2.74
CA LYS A 191 -10.55 5.39 -3.66
C LYS A 191 -10.57 6.09 -5.00
N GLU A 192 -10.67 7.42 -5.01
CA GLU A 192 -10.65 8.23 -6.24
C GLU A 192 -9.35 8.07 -7.03
N PHE A 193 -8.20 8.01 -6.35
CA PHE A 193 -6.90 7.74 -6.98
C PHE A 193 -6.87 6.35 -7.62
N LEU A 194 -7.33 5.34 -6.89
CA LEU A 194 -7.40 3.97 -7.38
C LEU A 194 -8.40 3.80 -8.52
N GLU A 195 -9.53 4.52 -8.48
CA GLU A 195 -10.50 4.56 -9.56
C GLU A 195 -9.99 5.29 -10.81
N LYS A 196 -9.26 6.38 -10.62
CA LYS A 196 -8.76 7.25 -11.70
C LYS A 196 -7.56 6.63 -12.44
N HIS A 197 -6.79 5.79 -11.77
CA HIS A 197 -5.65 5.07 -12.36
C HIS A 197 -6.03 3.63 -12.71
N LYS A 198 -7.24 3.44 -13.25
CA LYS A 198 -7.64 2.19 -13.91
C LYS A 198 -6.64 1.92 -15.03
N ILE A 199 -5.67 1.02 -14.77
CA ILE A 199 -4.80 0.42 -15.77
C ILE A 199 -5.41 -0.92 -16.15
#